data_138e77ef163c5a3dcf5e1ef871cfa751
#
_entry.id   138e77ef163c5a3dcf5e1ef871cfa751
#
_cell.length_a   1.000
_cell.length_b   1.000
_cell.length_c   1.000
_cell.angle_alpha   90.00
_cell.angle_beta   90.00
_cell.angle_gamma   90.00
#
_symmetry.space_group_name_H-M   'P 1'
#
loop_
_entity.id
_entity.type
_entity.pdbx_description
1 polymer ?
#
loop_
_entity_poly.entity_id
_entity_poly.type
_entity_poly.pdbx_seq_one_letter_code
_entity_poly.pdbx_strand_id
1 'polypeptide(L)'
;MAFHSVGYGLFFIHMSKKISAGNAATILKLIGAGNILFSFLIATPLHDIMVIISSTLFLIGLFYITVFILKTKLTIFKFSCIICLLMFYYTLFLYGSGNLGLLAIMQKVSFICSMLLVLGIEYFTKLEDFNLIKPGRQKMQTGN
;
A
#
# COMPACT_ATOMS: atom_id res chain seq x y z
N MET A 1 7.23 4.62 14.72
CA MET A 1 7.19 4.96 13.27
C MET A 1 8.07 4.03 12.43
N ALA A 2 9.36 3.85 12.72
CA ALA A 2 10.27 3.02 11.91
C ALA A 2 9.78 1.57 11.68
N PHE A 3 9.29 0.88 12.71
CA PHE A 3 8.77 -0.48 12.57
C PHE A 3 7.59 -0.61 11.59
N HIS A 4 6.71 0.40 11.53
CA HIS A 4 5.59 0.40 10.58
C HIS A 4 6.08 0.53 9.14
N SER A 5 7.06 1.39 8.89
CA SER A 5 7.62 1.58 7.55
C SER A 5 8.34 0.33 7.05
N VAL A 6 9.04 -0.40 7.92
CA VAL A 6 9.64 -1.70 7.58
C VAL A 6 8.55 -2.73 7.25
N GLY A 7 7.51 -2.81 8.08
CA GLY A 7 6.38 -3.72 7.85
C GLY A 7 5.69 -3.45 6.51
N TYR A 8 5.43 -2.19 6.19
CA TYR A 8 4.86 -1.80 4.90
C TYR A 8 5.80 -2.08 3.72
N GLY A 9 7.11 -1.86 3.91
CA GLY A 9 8.09 -2.18 2.89
C GLY A 9 8.10 -3.66 2.54
N LEU A 10 8.11 -4.54 3.54
CA LEU A 10 8.03 -5.99 3.36
C LEU A 10 6.71 -6.41 2.69
N PHE A 11 5.60 -5.81 3.11
CA PHE A 11 4.29 -6.04 2.49
C PHE A 11 4.30 -5.69 0.99
N PHE A 12 4.80 -4.51 0.60
CA PHE A 12 4.85 -4.12 -0.81
C PHE A 12 5.77 -5.04 -1.63
N ILE A 13 6.89 -5.48 -1.07
CA ILE A 13 7.78 -6.46 -1.73
C ILE A 13 7.06 -7.80 -1.89
N HIS A 14 6.31 -8.25 -0.89
CA HIS A 14 5.56 -9.49 -0.97
C HIS A 14 4.41 -9.40 -1.96
N MET A 15 3.64 -8.32 -1.93
CA MET A 15 2.57 -8.05 -2.89
C MET A 15 3.09 -7.93 -4.34
N SER A 16 4.32 -7.43 -4.53
CA SER A 16 4.94 -7.40 -5.85
C SER A 16 5.12 -8.79 -6.47
N LYS A 17 5.24 -9.84 -5.65
CA LYS A 17 5.32 -11.23 -6.10
C LYS A 17 3.94 -11.82 -6.45
N LYS A 18 2.88 -11.33 -5.81
CA LYS A 18 1.49 -11.75 -6.08
C LYS A 18 0.91 -11.09 -7.35
N ILE A 19 1.39 -9.89 -7.70
CA ILE A 19 0.92 -9.14 -8.87
C ILE A 19 1.74 -9.52 -10.10
N SER A 20 1.11 -10.18 -11.08
CA SER A 20 1.78 -10.68 -12.28
C SER A 20 2.06 -9.63 -13.37
N ALA A 21 1.59 -8.38 -13.17
CA ALA A 21 1.84 -7.28 -14.11
C ALA A 21 3.27 -6.75 -13.90
N GLY A 22 4.19 -7.04 -14.82
CA GLY A 22 5.63 -6.77 -14.67
C GLY A 22 5.99 -5.36 -14.21
N ASN A 23 5.42 -4.33 -14.85
CA ASN A 23 5.70 -2.94 -14.49
C ASN A 23 5.18 -2.59 -13.08
N ALA A 24 3.99 -3.04 -12.72
CA ALA A 24 3.42 -2.77 -11.40
C ALA A 24 4.15 -3.52 -10.29
N ALA A 25 4.58 -4.76 -10.54
CA ALA A 25 5.39 -5.52 -9.62
C ALA A 25 6.74 -4.82 -9.35
N THR A 26 7.39 -4.28 -10.40
CA THR A 26 8.65 -3.54 -10.26
C THR A 26 8.45 -2.26 -9.46
N ILE A 27 7.39 -1.50 -9.72
CA ILE A 27 7.08 -0.26 -8.98
C ILE A 27 6.83 -0.57 -7.50
N LEU A 28 6.01 -1.58 -7.18
CA LEU A 28 5.74 -1.98 -5.79
C LEU A 28 7.00 -2.48 -5.07
N LYS A 29 7.87 -3.21 -5.76
CA LYS A 29 9.15 -3.63 -5.21
C LYS A 29 10.06 -2.43 -4.91
N LEU A 30 10.11 -1.44 -5.80
CA LEU A 30 10.88 -0.22 -5.61
C LEU A 30 10.35 0.61 -4.44
N ILE A 31 9.01 0.77 -4.36
CA ILE A 31 8.34 1.47 -3.24
C ILE A 31 8.64 0.75 -1.91
N GLY A 32 8.55 -0.58 -1.89
CA GLY A 32 8.86 -1.38 -0.70
C GLY A 32 10.29 -1.24 -0.23
N ALA A 33 11.26 -1.33 -1.16
CA ALA A 33 12.66 -1.13 -0.85
C ALA A 33 12.94 0.31 -0.37
N GLY A 34 12.32 1.32 -1.00
CA GLY A 34 12.40 2.71 -0.60
C GLY A 34 11.86 2.93 0.82
N ASN A 35 10.72 2.37 1.16
CA ASN A 35 10.17 2.47 2.53
C ASN A 35 11.10 1.87 3.58
N ILE A 36 11.74 0.74 3.30
CA ILE A 36 12.71 0.14 4.22
C ILE A 36 13.93 1.06 4.38
N LEU A 37 14.48 1.56 3.26
CA LEU A 37 15.64 2.46 3.28
C LEU A 37 15.34 3.73 4.09
N PHE A 38 14.22 4.39 3.82
CA PHE A 38 13.83 5.61 4.54
C PHE A 38 13.51 5.37 6.01
N SER A 39 13.08 4.15 6.40
CA SER A 39 12.91 3.79 7.81
C SER A 39 14.18 3.89 8.62
N PHE A 40 15.31 3.50 8.03
CA PHE A 40 16.62 3.65 8.71
C PHE A 40 17.04 5.12 8.79
N LEU A 41 16.70 5.92 7.79
CA LEU A 41 17.02 7.35 7.75
C LEU A 41 16.15 8.19 8.70
N ILE A 42 15.00 7.69 9.16
CA ILE A 42 14.17 8.34 10.19
C ILE A 42 14.93 8.54 11.52
N ALA A 43 15.95 7.72 11.80
CA ALA A 43 16.81 7.88 12.97
C ALA A 43 17.85 9.02 12.86
N THR A 44 17.89 9.73 11.74
CA THR A 44 18.81 10.84 11.49
C THR A 44 18.17 12.19 11.85
N PRO A 45 18.95 13.31 11.89
CA PRO A 45 18.42 14.66 12.10
C PRO A 45 17.38 15.12 11.06
N LEU A 46 17.25 14.39 9.95
CA LEU A 46 16.27 14.67 8.87
C LEU A 46 14.93 13.95 9.09
N HIS A 47 14.61 13.60 10.33
CA HIS A 47 13.41 12.82 10.71
C HIS A 47 12.13 13.29 10.02
N ASP A 48 11.81 14.59 10.06
CA ASP A 48 10.53 15.10 9.54
C ASP A 48 10.43 14.93 8.01
N ILE A 49 11.50 15.21 7.29
CA ILE A 49 11.55 15.04 5.83
C ILE A 49 11.42 13.55 5.47
N MET A 50 12.09 12.68 6.20
CA MET A 50 12.05 11.23 5.94
C MET A 50 10.67 10.64 6.23
N VAL A 51 9.98 11.12 7.27
CA VAL A 51 8.60 10.72 7.56
C VAL A 51 7.66 11.13 6.43
N ILE A 52 7.78 12.34 5.90
CA ILE A 52 6.96 12.82 4.77
C ILE A 52 7.20 11.95 3.54
N ILE A 53 8.47 11.70 3.18
CA ILE A 53 8.82 10.88 2.01
C ILE A 53 8.28 9.45 2.17
N SER A 54 8.50 8.80 3.33
CA SER A 54 8.02 7.45 3.61
C SER A 54 6.49 7.37 3.56
N SER A 55 5.78 8.36 4.12
CA SER A 55 4.31 8.41 4.08
C SER A 55 3.79 8.59 2.66
N THR A 56 4.46 9.40 1.84
CA THR A 56 4.11 9.60 0.44
C THR A 56 4.32 8.33 -0.38
N LEU A 57 5.44 7.64 -0.18
CA LEU A 57 5.71 6.35 -0.84
C LEU A 57 4.68 5.30 -0.45
N PHE A 58 4.31 5.25 0.85
CA PHE A 58 3.26 4.36 1.32
C PHE A 58 1.92 4.65 0.63
N LEU A 59 1.54 5.92 0.52
CA LEU A 59 0.30 6.35 -0.12
C LEU A 59 0.26 5.95 -1.60
N ILE A 60 1.36 6.15 -2.33
CA ILE A 60 1.49 5.73 -3.74
C ILE A 60 1.36 4.21 -3.85
N GLY A 61 2.05 3.45 -3.00
CA GLY A 61 1.96 2.00 -2.96
C GLY A 61 0.55 1.49 -2.66
N LEU A 62 -0.12 2.11 -1.68
CA LEU A 62 -1.50 1.79 -1.32
C LEU A 62 -2.47 2.09 -2.47
N PHE A 63 -2.26 3.21 -3.19
CA PHE A 63 -3.04 3.55 -4.38
C PHE A 63 -2.89 2.47 -5.46
N TYR A 64 -1.66 2.05 -5.75
CA TYR A 64 -1.40 0.97 -6.72
C TYR A 64 -2.11 -0.32 -6.34
N ILE A 65 -1.98 -0.76 -5.09
CA ILE A 65 -2.65 -1.97 -4.59
C ILE A 65 -4.17 -1.83 -4.69
N THR A 66 -4.71 -0.67 -4.33
CA THR A 66 -6.15 -0.39 -4.43
C THR A 66 -6.66 -0.57 -5.86
N VAL A 67 -5.95 -0.05 -6.86
CA VAL A 67 -6.31 -0.22 -8.27
C VAL A 67 -6.36 -1.70 -8.67
N PHE A 68 -5.44 -2.53 -8.18
CA PHE A 68 -5.48 -3.97 -8.44
C PHE A 68 -6.61 -4.67 -7.69
N ILE A 69 -6.83 -4.34 -6.43
CA ILE A 69 -7.92 -4.91 -5.62
C ILE A 69 -9.30 -4.54 -6.18
N LEU A 70 -9.47 -3.32 -6.73
CA LEU A 70 -10.71 -2.93 -7.41
C LEU A 70 -11.07 -3.83 -8.60
N LYS A 71 -10.08 -4.47 -9.22
CA LYS A 71 -10.27 -5.42 -10.32
C LYS A 71 -10.55 -6.86 -9.85
N THR A 72 -10.35 -7.17 -8.57
CA THR A 72 -10.65 -8.49 -7.99
C THR A 72 -12.13 -8.59 -7.59
N LYS A 73 -12.59 -9.77 -7.19
CA LYS A 73 -13.97 -9.98 -6.69
C LYS A 73 -14.14 -9.67 -5.20
N LEU A 74 -13.08 -9.25 -4.50
CA LEU A 74 -13.03 -9.06 -3.06
C LEU A 74 -13.66 -7.71 -2.64
N THR A 75 -14.98 -7.64 -2.56
CA THR A 75 -15.74 -6.40 -2.31
C THR A 75 -15.38 -5.73 -0.99
N ILE A 76 -15.19 -6.49 0.08
CA ILE A 76 -14.85 -5.97 1.42
C ILE A 76 -13.51 -5.21 1.36
N PHE A 77 -12.49 -5.78 0.70
CA PHE A 77 -11.19 -5.14 0.58
C PHE A 77 -11.20 -3.89 -0.30
N LYS A 78 -12.11 -3.82 -1.28
CA LYS A 78 -12.30 -2.59 -2.09
C LYS A 78 -12.72 -1.42 -1.21
N PHE A 79 -13.75 -1.62 -0.40
CA PHE A 79 -14.22 -0.58 0.53
C PHE A 79 -13.16 -0.22 1.56
N SER A 80 -12.49 -1.22 2.15
CA SER A 80 -11.43 -0.97 3.13
C SER A 80 -10.25 -0.18 2.55
N CYS A 81 -9.84 -0.47 1.32
CA CYS A 81 -8.78 0.28 0.63
C CYS A 81 -9.19 1.74 0.37
N ILE A 82 -10.42 1.97 -0.09
CA ILE A 82 -10.92 3.33 -0.36
C ILE A 82 -11.00 4.13 0.94
N ILE A 83 -11.55 3.55 2.00
CA ILE A 83 -11.63 4.20 3.32
C ILE A 83 -10.23 4.54 3.83
N CYS A 84 -9.29 3.60 3.74
CA CYS A 84 -7.92 3.80 4.18
C CYS A 84 -7.23 4.94 3.40
N LEU A 85 -7.41 5.00 2.07
CA LEU A 85 -6.91 6.09 1.25
C LEU A 85 -7.49 7.44 1.66
N LEU A 86 -8.81 7.52 1.86
CA LEU A 86 -9.47 8.76 2.29
C LEU A 86 -8.97 9.22 3.65
N MET A 87 -8.76 8.31 4.60
CA MET A 87 -8.20 8.63 5.91
C MET A 87 -6.77 9.18 5.81
N PHE A 88 -5.93 8.60 4.93
CA PHE A 88 -4.59 9.12 4.69
C PHE A 88 -4.61 10.51 4.05
N TYR A 89 -5.45 10.75 3.06
CA TYR A 89 -5.63 12.08 2.47
C TYR A 89 -6.11 13.10 3.49
N TYR A 90 -7.05 12.73 4.34
CA TYR A 90 -7.53 13.59 5.42
C TYR A 90 -6.43 13.90 6.44
N THR A 91 -5.60 12.92 6.78
CA THR A 91 -4.44 13.13 7.67
C THR A 91 -3.42 14.09 7.06
N LEU A 92 -3.15 14.00 5.75
CA LEU A 92 -2.28 14.95 5.05
C LEU A 92 -2.87 16.36 5.03
N PHE A 93 -4.18 16.47 4.82
CA PHE A 93 -4.87 17.76 4.89
C PHE A 93 -4.78 18.40 6.27
N LEU A 94 -4.98 17.62 7.34
CA LEU A 94 -4.83 18.11 8.72
C LEU A 94 -3.39 18.57 9.01
N TYR A 95 -2.40 17.87 8.48
CA TYR A 95 -1.00 18.26 8.60
C TYR A 95 -0.76 19.63 7.96
N GLY A 96 -1.28 19.85 6.76
CA GLY A 96 -1.17 21.14 6.05
C GLY A 96 -1.97 22.28 6.69
N SER A 97 -3.08 21.96 7.40
CA SER A 97 -3.93 22.96 8.08
C SER A 97 -3.42 23.38 9.46
N GLY A 98 -2.37 22.72 9.99
CA GLY A 98 -1.78 23.05 11.29
C GLY A 98 -2.60 22.59 12.51
N ASN A 99 -3.62 21.76 12.33
CA ASN A 99 -4.51 21.27 13.38
C ASN A 99 -3.89 20.07 14.12
N LEU A 100 -2.83 20.32 14.89
CA LEU A 100 -1.95 19.30 15.48
C LEU A 100 -2.67 18.35 16.46
N GLY A 101 -3.69 18.83 17.19
CA GLY A 101 -4.42 18.01 18.14
C GLY A 101 -5.22 16.89 17.46
N LEU A 102 -5.98 17.23 16.44
CA LEU A 102 -6.77 16.26 15.67
C LEU A 102 -5.86 15.37 14.80
N LEU A 103 -4.76 15.92 14.30
CA LEU A 103 -3.75 15.20 13.54
C LEU A 103 -3.20 13.99 14.31
N ALA A 104 -2.83 14.16 15.59
CA ALA A 104 -2.26 13.11 16.40
C ALA A 104 -3.23 11.91 16.58
N ILE A 105 -4.53 12.20 16.72
CA ILE A 105 -5.57 11.17 16.82
C ILE A 105 -5.75 10.47 15.48
N MET A 106 -5.90 11.23 14.41
CA MET A 106 -6.14 10.69 13.06
C MET A 106 -4.95 9.87 12.55
N GLN A 107 -3.72 10.24 12.86
CA GLN A 107 -2.53 9.44 12.56
C GLN A 107 -2.60 8.05 13.22
N LYS A 108 -2.93 7.98 14.51
CA LYS A 108 -3.05 6.70 15.21
C LYS A 108 -4.14 5.81 14.62
N VAL A 109 -5.30 6.39 14.33
CA VAL A 109 -6.42 5.66 13.71
C VAL A 109 -6.05 5.18 12.31
N SER A 110 -5.42 6.01 11.49
CA SER A 110 -4.95 5.65 10.14
C SER A 110 -3.92 4.53 10.18
N PHE A 111 -3.00 4.54 11.15
CA PHE A 111 -2.03 3.45 11.31
C PHE A 111 -2.69 2.13 11.68
N ILE A 112 -3.63 2.13 12.63
CA ILE A 112 -4.36 0.91 13.00
C ILE A 112 -5.14 0.37 11.79
N CYS A 113 -5.87 1.24 11.10
CA CYS A 113 -6.65 0.88 9.93
C CYS A 113 -5.77 0.30 8.81
N SER A 114 -4.63 0.93 8.54
CA SER A 114 -3.70 0.45 7.51
C SER A 114 -3.02 -0.87 7.89
N MET A 115 -2.69 -1.09 9.18
CA MET A 115 -2.19 -2.37 9.64
C MET A 115 -3.20 -3.49 9.44
N LEU A 116 -4.45 -3.26 9.83
CA LEU A 116 -5.53 -4.25 9.65
C LEU A 116 -5.78 -4.53 8.17
N LEU A 117 -5.74 -3.49 7.33
CA LEU A 117 -5.87 -3.64 5.88
C LEU A 117 -4.73 -4.48 5.29
N VAL A 118 -3.49 -4.16 5.63
CA VAL A 118 -2.29 -4.85 5.15
C VAL A 118 -2.31 -6.31 5.56
N LEU A 119 -2.59 -6.61 6.83
CA LEU A 119 -2.72 -7.99 7.31
C LEU A 119 -3.88 -8.71 6.62
N GLY A 120 -5.03 -8.05 6.48
CA GLY A 120 -6.17 -8.62 5.78
C GLY A 120 -5.84 -8.99 4.33
N ILE A 121 -5.25 -8.07 3.58
CA ILE A 121 -4.84 -8.34 2.20
C ILE A 121 -3.81 -9.48 2.15
N GLU A 122 -2.82 -9.48 3.05
CA GLU A 122 -1.78 -10.50 3.04
C GLU A 122 -2.33 -11.90 3.28
N TYR A 123 -3.24 -12.06 4.24
CA TYR A 123 -3.81 -13.35 4.60
C TYR A 123 -4.92 -13.83 3.66
N PHE A 124 -5.76 -12.92 3.16
CA PHE A 124 -6.97 -13.29 2.42
C PHE A 124 -6.81 -13.22 0.90
N THR A 125 -5.73 -12.62 0.36
CA THR A 125 -5.51 -12.59 -1.09
C THR A 125 -4.54 -13.67 -1.54
N LYS A 126 -4.93 -14.44 -2.56
CA LYS A 126 -4.09 -15.44 -3.22
C LYS A 126 -3.59 -14.92 -4.56
N LEU A 127 -2.52 -15.53 -5.06
CA LEU A 127 -1.97 -15.25 -6.41
C LEU A 127 -3.05 -15.40 -7.50
N GLU A 128 -3.97 -16.32 -7.32
CA GLU A 128 -5.06 -16.62 -8.25
C GLU A 128 -6.03 -15.44 -8.42
N ASP A 129 -6.28 -14.68 -7.35
CA ASP A 129 -7.17 -13.53 -7.38
C ASP A 129 -6.66 -12.41 -8.30
N PHE A 130 -5.34 -12.31 -8.47
CA PHE A 130 -4.68 -11.34 -9.36
C PHE A 130 -4.45 -11.89 -10.78
N ASN A 131 -4.45 -13.19 -10.99
CA ASN A 131 -4.29 -13.82 -12.31
C ASN A 131 -5.55 -13.71 -13.18
N LEU A 132 -6.73 -13.53 -12.59
CA LEU A 132 -7.99 -13.29 -13.30
C LEU A 132 -8.00 -11.97 -14.09
N ILE A 133 -6.97 -11.12 -13.91
CA ILE A 133 -6.85 -9.82 -14.57
C ILE A 133 -6.15 -9.92 -15.95
N LYS A 134 -5.71 -11.11 -16.38
CA LYS A 134 -5.17 -11.30 -17.75
C LYS A 134 -6.30 -11.61 -18.76
N PRO A 135 -6.88 -10.62 -19.42
CA PRO A 135 -7.76 -10.90 -20.56
C PRO A 135 -6.86 -11.23 -21.76
N GLY A 136 -6.85 -12.44 -22.23
CA GLY A 136 -6.43 -12.67 -23.62
C GLY A 136 -5.50 -13.84 -23.94
N ARG A 137 -5.10 -14.72 -23.01
CA ARG A 137 -4.19 -15.83 -23.35
C ARG A 137 -4.82 -17.25 -23.38
N GLN A 138 -6.13 -17.37 -23.20
CA GLN A 138 -6.81 -18.68 -23.19
C GLN A 138 -7.47 -19.08 -24.54
N LYS A 139 -7.29 -18.35 -25.65
CA LYS A 139 -7.91 -18.69 -26.92
C LYS A 139 -7.00 -19.37 -27.95
N MET A 140 -5.77 -19.77 -27.59
CA MET A 140 -4.84 -20.38 -28.56
C MET A 140 -4.42 -21.83 -28.25
N GLN A 141 -5.06 -22.52 -27.30
CA GLN A 141 -4.70 -23.93 -26.99
C GLN A 141 -5.82 -24.96 -27.21
N THR A 142 -6.92 -24.60 -27.85
CA THR A 142 -7.93 -25.57 -28.28
C THR A 142 -8.17 -25.47 -29.79
N GLY A 143 -7.13 -25.75 -30.55
CA GLY A 143 -7.18 -25.86 -32.00
C GLY A 143 -6.07 -26.75 -32.51
N ASN A 144 -6.20 -28.05 -32.24
CA ASN A 144 -5.69 -29.16 -33.04
C ASN A 144 -6.35 -30.44 -32.58
#